data_951a754e80746aedf9b1513a33685dc4
#
_entry.id   951a754e80746aedf9b1513a33685dc4
#
_cell.length_a   1.000
_cell.length_b   1.000
_cell.length_c   1.000
_cell.angle_alpha   90.00
_cell.angle_beta   90.00
_cell.angle_gamma   90.00
#
_symmetry.space_group_name_H-M   'P 1'
#
loop_
_entity.id
_entity.type
_entity.pdbx_description
1 polymer ?
#
loop_
_entity_poly.entity_id
_entity_poly.type
_entity_poly.pdbx_seq_one_letter_code
_entity_poly.pdbx_strand_id
1 'polypeptide(L)'
;MSCYYPLIGIPNGVNPNGKTHYAIRPFKDSVWEDLQVRPPLQGPAVKIPCGKCIGCRLDYSRQWANRCMLEAQYYPPDQVWFATITYNDKYVPRVISMDPETGKQAPALTLRKRDFQLWMKRLRRHFPETKIRFFASGEYGSETLRPHYHAILFGLPIHDLEPYEKSGNFQLYTSKSIAKTWSKVYNDNDLQDTSKDSYAPIISISPILCRIRLN
;
A
#
# COMPACT_ATOMS: atom_id res chain seq x y z
N MET A 1 24.51 -2.00 0.06
CA MET A 1 23.51 -1.94 1.15
C MET A 1 23.44 -0.51 1.64
N SER A 2 22.27 0.14 1.50
CA SER A 2 22.10 1.58 1.82
C SER A 2 21.68 1.83 3.28
N CYS A 3 21.82 0.83 4.14
CA CYS A 3 21.48 0.94 5.56
C CYS A 3 22.54 1.76 6.32
N TYR A 4 22.11 2.82 7.01
CA TYR A 4 23.01 3.67 7.82
C TYR A 4 23.29 3.10 9.22
N TYR A 5 22.41 2.23 9.73
CA TYR A 5 22.50 1.64 11.06
C TYR A 5 22.31 0.12 10.98
N PRO A 6 23.22 -0.62 10.32
CA PRO A 6 23.07 -2.06 10.18
C PRO A 6 23.11 -2.78 11.53
N LEU A 7 22.67 -4.02 11.54
CA LEU A 7 22.78 -4.96 12.65
C LEU A 7 23.69 -6.11 12.23
N ILE A 8 24.23 -6.83 13.20
CA ILE A 8 24.96 -8.10 13.00
C ILE A 8 24.08 -9.24 13.49
N GLY A 9 23.86 -10.23 12.63
CA GLY A 9 23.33 -11.53 13.01
C GLY A 9 24.46 -12.53 13.22
N ILE A 10 24.63 -13.01 14.44
CA ILE A 10 25.64 -14.01 14.81
C ILE A 10 24.92 -15.36 14.96
N PRO A 11 25.30 -16.42 14.21
CA PRO A 11 24.71 -17.72 14.38
C PRO A 11 24.86 -18.24 15.83
N ASN A 12 23.74 -18.66 16.42
CA ASN A 12 23.68 -19.12 17.80
C ASN A 12 22.73 -20.32 17.93
N GLY A 13 23.13 -21.43 17.29
CA GLY A 13 22.38 -22.68 17.31
C GLY A 13 21.44 -22.89 16.12
N VAL A 14 20.70 -23.98 16.18
CA VAL A 14 19.75 -24.40 15.14
C VAL A 14 18.40 -24.63 15.80
N ASN A 15 17.34 -24.07 15.21
CA ASN A 15 15.96 -24.27 15.66
C ASN A 15 15.49 -25.73 15.39
N PRO A 16 14.43 -26.21 16.05
CA PRO A 16 13.89 -27.56 15.81
C PRO A 16 13.45 -27.80 14.35
N ASN A 17 13.20 -26.73 13.58
CA ASN A 17 12.87 -26.80 12.15
C ASN A 17 14.11 -26.83 11.22
N GLY A 18 15.30 -27.00 11.75
CA GLY A 18 16.54 -27.05 11.00
C GLY A 18 17.11 -25.70 10.56
N LYS A 19 16.48 -24.58 10.91
CA LYS A 19 16.94 -23.24 10.54
C LYS A 19 17.90 -22.67 11.57
N THR A 20 18.97 -22.02 11.11
CA THR A 20 19.94 -21.36 11.98
C THR A 20 19.26 -20.23 12.78
N HIS A 21 19.44 -20.24 14.07
CA HIS A 21 19.06 -19.14 14.96
C HIS A 21 20.17 -18.10 14.98
N TYR A 22 19.80 -16.80 14.94
CA TYR A 22 20.75 -15.69 14.97
C TYR A 22 20.53 -14.81 16.20
N ALA A 23 21.60 -14.56 16.94
CA ALA A 23 21.64 -13.49 17.93
C ALA A 23 21.87 -12.16 17.21
N ILE A 24 20.92 -11.23 17.31
CA ILE A 24 20.96 -9.95 16.61
C ILE A 24 21.50 -8.88 17.56
N ARG A 25 22.51 -8.13 17.10
CA ARG A 25 23.15 -7.05 17.87
C ARG A 25 23.40 -5.81 17.00
N PRO A 26 23.55 -4.60 17.58
CA PRO A 26 24.00 -3.44 16.85
C PRO A 26 25.34 -3.69 16.14
N PHE A 27 25.49 -3.12 14.95
CA PHE A 27 26.72 -3.27 14.18
C PHE A 27 27.88 -2.48 14.84
N LYS A 28 29.04 -3.14 14.98
CA LYS A 28 30.32 -2.55 15.36
C LYS A 28 31.38 -3.09 14.42
N ASP A 29 32.21 -2.22 13.84
CA ASP A 29 33.25 -2.61 12.87
C ASP A 29 34.21 -3.63 13.47
N SER A 30 34.71 -3.39 14.68
CA SER A 30 35.64 -4.29 15.38
C SER A 30 35.07 -5.69 15.58
N VAL A 31 33.79 -5.80 15.91
CA VAL A 31 33.11 -7.10 16.07
C VAL A 31 32.92 -7.77 14.71
N TRP A 32 32.61 -7.01 13.69
CA TRP A 32 32.45 -7.54 12.34
C TRP A 32 33.75 -8.08 11.77
N GLU A 33 34.86 -7.36 11.94
CA GLU A 33 36.19 -7.78 11.51
C GLU A 33 36.65 -9.05 12.23
N ASP A 34 36.47 -9.13 13.55
CA ASP A 34 36.79 -10.34 14.32
C ASP A 34 35.98 -11.56 13.84
N LEU A 35 34.68 -11.38 13.56
CA LEU A 35 33.80 -12.45 13.05
C LEU A 35 34.15 -12.89 11.61
N GLN A 36 34.82 -12.05 10.82
CA GLN A 36 35.34 -12.47 9.50
C GLN A 36 36.60 -13.31 9.62
N VAL A 37 37.45 -12.99 10.59
CA VAL A 37 38.71 -13.74 10.85
C VAL A 37 38.43 -15.05 11.61
N ARG A 38 37.48 -15.00 12.55
CA ARG A 38 37.08 -16.15 13.41
C ARG A 38 35.57 -16.37 13.33
N PRO A 39 35.08 -16.97 12.23
CA PRO A 39 33.66 -17.19 12.07
C PRO A 39 33.11 -18.17 13.12
N PRO A 40 31.87 -17.98 13.58
CA PRO A 40 31.19 -18.92 14.47
C PRO A 40 31.08 -20.33 13.87
N LEU A 41 31.13 -21.36 14.70
CA LEU A 41 31.07 -22.77 14.27
C LEU A 41 29.77 -23.11 13.49
N GLN A 42 28.65 -22.40 13.76
CA GLN A 42 27.35 -22.63 13.14
C GLN A 42 27.18 -21.92 11.79
N GLY A 43 28.21 -21.23 11.28
CA GLY A 43 28.19 -20.53 10.00
C GLY A 43 28.63 -19.06 10.09
N PRO A 44 28.71 -18.35 8.96
CA PRO A 44 29.18 -16.99 8.93
C PRO A 44 28.18 -16.02 9.59
N ALA A 45 28.71 -14.96 10.20
CA ALA A 45 27.88 -13.83 10.62
C ALA A 45 27.32 -13.10 9.41
N VAL A 46 26.14 -12.51 9.56
CA VAL A 46 25.44 -11.79 8.49
C VAL A 46 25.18 -10.34 8.87
N LYS A 47 25.34 -9.43 7.89
CA LYS A 47 24.99 -8.02 8.04
C LYS A 47 23.52 -7.84 7.70
N ILE A 48 22.73 -7.34 8.64
CA ILE A 48 21.28 -7.22 8.54
C ILE A 48 20.90 -5.75 8.43
N PRO A 49 20.08 -5.33 7.43
CA PRO A 49 19.55 -3.99 7.37
C PRO A 49 18.64 -3.69 8.58
N CYS A 50 18.73 -2.49 9.15
CA CYS A 50 17.90 -2.12 10.32
C CYS A 50 16.40 -2.00 10.01
N GLY A 51 16.03 -1.85 8.73
CA GLY A 51 14.65 -1.71 8.27
C GLY A 51 13.99 -0.33 8.54
N LYS A 52 14.62 0.55 9.33
CA LYS A 52 14.00 1.79 9.82
C LYS A 52 14.61 3.07 9.25
N CYS A 53 15.91 3.08 8.93
CA CYS A 53 16.57 4.27 8.38
C CYS A 53 16.06 4.59 6.97
N ILE A 54 16.32 5.82 6.52
CA ILE A 54 15.86 6.29 5.21
C ILE A 54 16.38 5.39 4.08
N GLY A 55 17.65 4.96 4.13
CA GLY A 55 18.22 4.03 3.14
C GLY A 55 17.44 2.71 3.04
N CYS A 56 17.11 2.09 4.17
CA CYS A 56 16.30 0.86 4.18
C CYS A 56 14.88 1.09 3.67
N ARG A 57 14.27 2.22 3.99
CA ARG A 57 12.92 2.57 3.52
C ARG A 57 12.88 2.79 2.02
N LEU A 58 13.89 3.46 1.47
CA LEU A 58 14.04 3.66 0.01
C LEU A 58 14.29 2.33 -0.71
N ASP A 59 15.16 1.46 -0.17
CA ASP A 59 15.38 0.13 -0.73
C ASP A 59 14.10 -0.71 -0.73
N TYR A 60 13.34 -0.68 0.35
CA TYR A 60 12.04 -1.36 0.45
C TYR A 60 11.04 -0.83 -0.58
N SER A 61 10.94 0.50 -0.72
CA SER A 61 10.08 1.13 -1.72
C SER A 61 10.47 0.70 -3.15
N ARG A 62 11.77 0.73 -3.47
CA ARG A 62 12.29 0.29 -4.78
C ARG A 62 11.98 -1.18 -5.07
N GLN A 63 12.13 -2.05 -4.07
CA GLN A 63 11.79 -3.47 -4.22
C GLN A 63 10.31 -3.67 -4.57
N TRP A 64 9.41 -2.93 -3.94
CA TRP A 64 7.98 -2.99 -4.26
C TRP A 64 7.66 -2.40 -5.63
N ALA A 65 8.29 -1.29 -6.00
CA ALA A 65 8.14 -0.73 -7.35
C ALA A 65 8.55 -1.76 -8.42
N ASN A 66 9.72 -2.40 -8.25
CA ASN A 66 10.18 -3.45 -9.18
C ASN A 66 9.21 -4.63 -9.24
N ARG A 67 8.67 -5.09 -8.10
CA ARG A 67 7.65 -6.17 -8.08
C ARG A 67 6.38 -5.77 -8.81
N CYS A 68 5.90 -4.56 -8.63
CA CYS A 68 4.72 -4.05 -9.34
C CYS A 68 4.98 -3.94 -10.84
N MET A 69 6.17 -3.50 -11.26
CA MET A 69 6.56 -3.46 -12.68
C MET A 69 6.61 -4.85 -13.31
N LEU A 70 7.21 -5.82 -12.62
CA LEU A 70 7.26 -7.21 -13.10
C LEU A 70 5.86 -7.82 -13.17
N GLU A 71 5.01 -7.60 -12.16
CA GLU A 71 3.64 -8.06 -12.18
C GLU A 71 2.85 -7.47 -13.34
N ALA A 72 3.02 -6.17 -13.64
CA ALA A 72 2.30 -5.50 -14.73
C ALA A 72 2.59 -6.10 -16.11
N GLN A 73 3.74 -6.73 -16.32
CA GLN A 73 4.11 -7.35 -17.60
C GLN A 73 3.24 -8.58 -17.97
N TYR A 74 2.54 -9.15 -16.99
CA TYR A 74 1.66 -10.31 -17.21
C TYR A 74 0.25 -9.93 -17.69
N TYR A 75 -0.06 -8.63 -17.80
CA TYR A 75 -1.39 -8.15 -18.13
C TYR A 75 -1.36 -7.19 -19.33
N PRO A 76 -2.42 -7.14 -20.14
CA PRO A 76 -2.59 -6.09 -21.13
C PRO A 76 -2.53 -4.69 -20.50
N PRO A 77 -1.98 -3.69 -21.20
CA PRO A 77 -1.82 -2.33 -20.66
C PRO A 77 -3.13 -1.67 -20.20
N ASP A 78 -4.24 -2.02 -20.85
CA ASP A 78 -5.60 -1.56 -20.54
C ASP A 78 -6.28 -2.33 -19.40
N GLN A 79 -5.53 -3.18 -18.69
CA GLN A 79 -5.99 -3.90 -17.51
C GLN A 79 -5.10 -3.63 -16.28
N VAL A 80 -4.20 -2.65 -16.37
CA VAL A 80 -3.33 -2.25 -15.26
C VAL A 80 -3.58 -0.80 -14.89
N TRP A 81 -4.14 -0.57 -13.71
CA TRP A 81 -4.66 0.72 -13.30
C TRP A 81 -4.04 1.21 -12.00
N PHE A 82 -3.75 2.49 -11.93
CA PHE A 82 -3.53 3.18 -10.66
C PHE A 82 -4.82 3.84 -10.22
N ALA A 83 -5.33 3.48 -9.07
CA ALA A 83 -6.59 3.98 -8.53
C ALA A 83 -6.34 4.75 -7.23
N THR A 84 -6.93 5.94 -7.13
CA THR A 84 -7.05 6.70 -5.88
C THR A 84 -8.49 6.59 -5.39
N ILE A 85 -8.67 6.07 -4.19
CA ILE A 85 -9.98 5.77 -3.61
C ILE A 85 -10.16 6.62 -2.37
N THR A 86 -11.09 7.56 -2.42
CA THR A 86 -11.35 8.53 -1.36
C THR A 86 -12.70 8.26 -0.71
N TYR A 87 -12.81 8.50 0.58
CA TYR A 87 -14.09 8.44 1.30
C TYR A 87 -14.94 9.67 0.97
N ASN A 88 -16.26 9.48 0.94
CA ASN A 88 -17.21 10.57 1.02
C ASN A 88 -17.20 11.17 2.43
N ASP A 89 -17.49 12.48 2.57
CA ASP A 89 -17.45 13.20 3.85
C ASP A 89 -18.39 12.61 4.92
N LYS A 90 -19.53 12.12 4.50
CA LYS A 90 -20.53 11.50 5.39
C LYS A 90 -20.02 10.19 5.99
N TYR A 91 -19.18 9.43 5.27
CA TYR A 91 -18.78 8.06 5.61
C TYR A 91 -17.30 7.91 5.94
N VAL A 92 -16.54 9.01 5.93
CA VAL A 92 -15.14 8.94 6.34
C VAL A 92 -15.04 8.52 7.81
N PRO A 93 -14.28 7.48 8.13
CA PRO A 93 -14.14 7.02 9.51
C PRO A 93 -13.49 8.08 10.40
N ARG A 94 -14.00 8.20 11.62
CA ARG A 94 -13.46 9.12 12.62
C ARG A 94 -13.07 8.36 13.87
N VAL A 95 -12.02 8.84 14.54
CA VAL A 95 -11.55 8.38 15.83
C VAL A 95 -11.35 9.58 16.75
N ILE A 96 -11.38 9.36 18.04
CA ILE A 96 -10.92 10.36 18.99
C ILE A 96 -9.39 10.20 19.07
N SER A 97 -8.67 11.22 18.68
CA SER A 97 -7.22 11.32 18.81
C SER A 97 -6.88 12.16 20.03
N MET A 98 -5.82 11.77 20.73
CA MET A 98 -5.29 12.53 21.86
C MET A 98 -3.99 13.19 21.43
N ASP A 99 -3.89 14.48 21.64
CA ASP A 99 -2.65 15.23 21.45
C ASP A 99 -1.65 14.79 22.54
N PRO A 100 -0.49 14.23 22.15
CA PRO A 100 0.48 13.72 23.13
C PRO A 100 1.10 14.79 24.01
N GLU A 101 1.12 16.07 23.57
CA GLU A 101 1.72 17.17 24.32
C GLU A 101 0.73 17.82 25.31
N THR A 102 -0.51 18.00 24.87
CA THR A 102 -1.52 18.73 25.66
C THR A 102 -2.55 17.82 26.33
N GLY A 103 -2.62 16.54 25.97
CA GLY A 103 -3.63 15.60 26.44
C GLY A 103 -5.05 15.90 25.93
N LYS A 104 -5.24 16.92 25.08
CA LYS A 104 -6.55 17.27 24.53
C LYS A 104 -7.03 16.24 23.54
N GLN A 105 -8.31 15.91 23.64
CA GLN A 105 -8.98 15.00 22.72
C GLN A 105 -9.67 15.79 21.61
N ALA A 106 -9.48 15.33 20.36
CA ALA A 106 -10.16 15.89 19.20
C ALA A 106 -10.56 14.78 18.21
N PRO A 107 -11.68 14.93 17.48
CA PRO A 107 -12.03 14.00 16.42
C PRO A 107 -11.02 14.13 15.26
N ALA A 108 -10.50 13.00 14.82
CA ALA A 108 -9.59 12.91 13.67
C ALA A 108 -10.14 11.93 12.65
N LEU A 109 -9.88 12.21 11.37
CA LEU A 109 -10.19 11.29 10.27
C LEU A 109 -9.20 10.13 10.28
N THR A 110 -9.66 8.93 9.91
CA THR A 110 -8.80 7.75 9.92
C THR A 110 -9.07 6.80 8.76
N LEU A 111 -8.07 5.95 8.46
CA LEU A 111 -8.18 4.85 7.52
C LEU A 111 -8.68 3.58 8.22
N ARG A 112 -9.55 2.84 7.57
CA ARG A 112 -10.01 1.53 8.06
C ARG A 112 -9.65 0.44 7.05
N LYS A 113 -8.60 -0.31 7.31
CA LYS A 113 -8.15 -1.44 6.46
C LYS A 113 -9.29 -2.37 6.05
N ARG A 114 -10.28 -2.56 6.92
CA ARG A 114 -11.46 -3.38 6.65
C ARG A 114 -12.29 -2.87 5.47
N ASP A 115 -12.38 -1.55 5.28
CA ASP A 115 -13.15 -0.97 4.19
C ASP A 115 -12.53 -1.31 2.83
N PHE A 116 -11.21 -1.19 2.72
CA PHE A 116 -10.47 -1.61 1.53
C PHE A 116 -10.61 -3.11 1.26
N GLN A 117 -10.51 -3.95 2.30
CA GLN A 117 -10.71 -5.39 2.16
C GLN A 117 -12.12 -5.76 1.67
N LEU A 118 -13.14 -5.08 2.18
CA LEU A 118 -14.52 -5.28 1.74
C LEU A 118 -14.74 -4.79 0.31
N TRP A 119 -14.13 -3.67 -0.06
CA TRP A 119 -14.15 -3.20 -1.43
C TRP A 119 -13.55 -4.23 -2.39
N MET A 120 -12.37 -4.76 -2.09
CA MET A 120 -11.74 -5.79 -2.93
C MET A 120 -12.60 -7.06 -3.07
N LYS A 121 -13.37 -7.44 -2.04
CA LYS A 121 -14.33 -8.54 -2.13
C LYS A 121 -15.49 -8.22 -3.08
N ARG A 122 -16.03 -6.99 -3.01
CA ARG A 122 -17.11 -6.54 -3.90
C ARG A 122 -16.62 -6.41 -5.34
N LEU A 123 -15.43 -5.84 -5.53
CA LEU A 123 -14.80 -5.71 -6.83
C LEU A 123 -14.63 -7.08 -7.51
N ARG A 124 -14.09 -8.07 -6.81
CA ARG A 124 -13.95 -9.44 -7.32
C ARG A 124 -15.30 -10.13 -7.61
N ARG A 125 -16.32 -9.81 -6.84
CA ARG A 125 -17.68 -10.31 -7.12
C ARG A 125 -18.28 -9.66 -8.36
N HIS A 126 -17.94 -8.41 -8.62
CA HIS A 126 -18.42 -7.69 -9.82
C HIS A 126 -17.73 -8.17 -11.10
N PHE A 127 -16.49 -8.65 -11.00
CA PHE A 127 -15.70 -9.20 -12.10
C PHE A 127 -15.33 -10.68 -11.82
N PRO A 128 -16.29 -11.62 -11.81
CA PRO A 128 -16.06 -12.98 -11.34
C PRO A 128 -15.09 -13.78 -12.21
N GLU A 129 -15.07 -13.53 -13.51
CA GLU A 129 -14.20 -14.21 -14.49
C GLU A 129 -12.76 -13.69 -14.47
N THR A 130 -12.47 -12.70 -13.63
CA THR A 130 -11.19 -11.99 -13.66
C THR A 130 -10.41 -12.22 -12.38
N LYS A 131 -9.15 -12.64 -12.51
CA LYS A 131 -8.23 -12.75 -11.38
C LYS A 131 -7.58 -11.41 -11.08
N ILE A 132 -8.23 -10.59 -10.27
CA ILE A 132 -7.71 -9.28 -9.88
C ILE A 132 -6.64 -9.43 -8.81
N ARG A 133 -5.41 -8.96 -9.09
CA ARG A 133 -4.34 -8.77 -8.10
C ARG A 133 -4.19 -7.28 -7.79
N PHE A 134 -3.58 -6.97 -6.67
CA PHE A 134 -3.39 -5.58 -6.28
C PHE A 134 -2.17 -5.38 -5.38
N PHE A 135 -1.64 -4.16 -5.42
CA PHE A 135 -0.78 -3.57 -4.40
C PHE A 135 -1.46 -2.31 -3.90
N ALA A 136 -1.53 -2.07 -2.59
CA ALA A 136 -2.24 -0.91 -2.06
C ALA A 136 -1.53 -0.31 -0.84
N SER A 137 -1.65 1.01 -0.72
CA SER A 137 -1.20 1.81 0.40
C SER A 137 -2.31 2.74 0.86
N GLY A 138 -2.41 2.97 2.17
CA GLY A 138 -3.25 4.03 2.72
C GLY A 138 -2.41 5.26 2.98
N GLU A 139 -2.98 6.43 2.74
CA GLU A 139 -2.31 7.72 2.88
C GLU A 139 -3.24 8.78 3.45
N TYR A 140 -2.67 9.80 4.06
CA TYR A 140 -3.37 11.01 4.51
C TYR A 140 -2.87 12.18 3.67
N GLY A 141 -3.80 12.96 3.11
CA GLY A 141 -3.47 14.13 2.30
C GLY A 141 -2.60 15.12 3.05
N SER A 142 -1.64 15.72 2.37
CA SER A 142 -0.64 16.62 2.97
C SER A 142 -1.24 17.88 3.60
N GLU A 143 -2.32 18.41 3.04
CA GLU A 143 -2.95 19.65 3.51
C GLU A 143 -4.15 19.38 4.42
N THR A 144 -5.05 18.51 4.00
CA THR A 144 -6.33 18.27 4.69
C THR A 144 -6.32 17.07 5.61
N LEU A 145 -5.22 16.29 5.64
CA LEU A 145 -5.10 15.00 6.30
C LEU A 145 -6.24 14.02 5.96
N ARG A 146 -6.89 14.22 4.79
CA ARG A 146 -7.98 13.38 4.34
C ARG A 146 -7.48 11.99 4.01
N PRO A 147 -8.03 10.93 4.65
CA PRO A 147 -7.60 9.57 4.41
C PRO A 147 -8.06 9.08 3.04
N HIS A 148 -7.17 8.42 2.31
CA HIS A 148 -7.44 7.80 1.03
C HIS A 148 -6.54 6.59 0.80
N TYR A 149 -6.90 5.75 -0.18
CA TYR A 149 -6.09 4.62 -0.60
C TYR A 149 -5.56 4.86 -2.00
N HIS A 150 -4.30 4.52 -2.21
CA HIS A 150 -3.75 4.29 -3.53
C HIS A 150 -3.65 2.80 -3.78
N ALA A 151 -4.10 2.35 -4.94
CA ALA A 151 -4.01 0.95 -5.32
C ALA A 151 -3.54 0.81 -6.76
N ILE A 152 -2.62 -0.12 -7.00
CA ILE A 152 -2.34 -0.65 -8.32
C ILE A 152 -3.20 -1.90 -8.48
N LEU A 153 -4.02 -1.94 -9.51
CA LEU A 153 -4.91 -3.04 -9.83
C LEU A 153 -4.40 -3.71 -11.11
N PHE A 154 -4.22 -5.01 -11.06
CA PHE A 154 -3.74 -5.81 -12.19
C PHE A 154 -4.82 -6.78 -12.65
N GLY A 155 -5.00 -6.90 -13.95
CA GLY A 155 -5.96 -7.78 -14.58
C GLY A 155 -7.40 -7.31 -14.43
N LEU A 156 -7.67 -6.01 -14.41
CA LEU A 156 -9.00 -5.45 -14.28
C LEU A 156 -9.47 -4.83 -15.61
N PRO A 157 -10.37 -5.46 -16.37
CA PRO A 157 -10.95 -4.88 -17.59
C PRO A 157 -12.03 -3.87 -17.21
N ILE A 158 -11.77 -2.59 -17.42
CA ILE A 158 -12.74 -1.51 -17.16
C ILE A 158 -13.24 -0.99 -18.51
N HIS A 159 -14.55 -1.10 -18.76
CA HIS A 159 -15.15 -0.74 -20.04
C HIS A 159 -15.94 0.57 -20.02
N ASP A 160 -16.18 1.15 -18.84
CA ASP A 160 -17.01 2.34 -18.62
C ASP A 160 -16.18 3.52 -18.11
N LEU A 161 -14.97 3.71 -18.67
CA LEU A 161 -14.11 4.84 -18.34
C LEU A 161 -14.65 6.14 -18.92
N GLU A 162 -14.89 7.11 -18.05
CA GLU A 162 -15.27 8.48 -18.42
C GLU A 162 -14.12 9.43 -18.05
N PRO A 163 -13.66 10.33 -18.95
CA PRO A 163 -12.67 11.34 -18.61
C PRO A 163 -13.17 12.21 -17.45
N TYR A 164 -12.34 12.43 -16.44
CA TYR A 164 -12.70 13.20 -15.25
C TYR A 164 -11.92 14.51 -15.19
N GLU A 165 -10.61 14.44 -14.96
CA GLU A 165 -9.74 15.60 -14.72
C GLU A 165 -8.36 15.35 -15.31
N LYS A 166 -7.62 16.43 -15.59
CA LYS A 166 -6.19 16.33 -15.94
C LYS A 166 -5.33 16.67 -14.72
N SER A 167 -4.38 15.79 -14.39
CA SER A 167 -3.36 16.03 -13.37
C SER A 167 -2.00 16.10 -14.05
N GLY A 168 -1.49 17.31 -14.27
CA GLY A 168 -0.31 17.54 -15.10
C GLY A 168 -0.54 17.01 -16.53
N ASN A 169 0.33 16.13 -16.99
CA ASN A 169 0.23 15.52 -18.32
C ASN A 169 -0.65 14.26 -18.37
N PHE A 170 -1.29 13.88 -17.25
CA PHE A 170 -2.09 12.66 -17.17
C PHE A 170 -3.57 12.95 -17.19
N GLN A 171 -4.31 12.23 -18.04
CA GLN A 171 -5.76 12.17 -17.99
C GLN A 171 -6.17 11.21 -16.88
N LEU A 172 -6.98 11.70 -15.95
CA LEU A 172 -7.67 10.89 -14.96
C LEU A 172 -9.05 10.50 -15.48
N TYR A 173 -9.47 9.31 -15.13
CA TYR A 173 -10.76 8.75 -15.50
C TYR A 173 -11.54 8.39 -14.25
N THR A 174 -12.85 8.31 -14.39
CA THR A 174 -13.77 7.71 -13.44
C THR A 174 -14.49 6.54 -14.09
N SER A 175 -15.07 5.66 -13.27
CA SER A 175 -15.87 4.52 -13.74
C SER A 175 -17.02 4.32 -12.77
N LYS A 176 -18.24 4.30 -13.30
CA LYS A 176 -19.45 4.09 -12.52
C LYS A 176 -19.51 2.70 -11.92
N SER A 177 -19.09 1.69 -12.67
CA SER A 177 -19.03 0.30 -12.19
C SER A 177 -18.08 0.15 -11.00
N ILE A 178 -16.89 0.74 -11.07
CA ILE A 178 -15.93 0.70 -9.96
C ILE A 178 -16.42 1.53 -8.77
N ALA A 179 -16.94 2.74 -9.00
CA ALA A 179 -17.51 3.59 -7.95
C ALA A 179 -18.63 2.88 -7.17
N LYS A 180 -19.52 2.19 -7.87
CA LYS A 180 -20.58 1.37 -7.25
C LYS A 180 -20.04 0.28 -6.33
N THR A 181 -18.89 -0.33 -6.63
CA THR A 181 -18.29 -1.34 -5.76
C THR A 181 -17.72 -0.75 -4.46
N TRP A 182 -17.31 0.52 -4.45
CA TRP A 182 -16.82 1.21 -3.25
C TRP A 182 -17.96 1.72 -2.38
N SER A 183 -19.09 2.12 -2.95
CA SER A 183 -20.24 2.67 -2.23
C SER A 183 -20.70 1.71 -1.14
N LYS A 184 -20.83 2.19 0.09
CA LYS A 184 -21.41 1.43 1.20
C LYS A 184 -22.92 1.59 1.16
N VAL A 185 -23.62 0.47 0.98
CA VAL A 185 -25.03 0.36 1.30
C VAL A 185 -25.09 0.03 2.79
N TYR A 186 -25.48 1.01 3.63
CA TYR A 186 -25.49 0.81 5.08
C TYR A 186 -26.77 0.14 5.59
N ASN A 187 -27.92 0.31 4.92
CA ASN A 187 -29.15 -0.41 5.17
C ASN A 187 -29.98 -0.48 3.89
N ASP A 188 -30.79 -1.49 3.74
CA ASP A 188 -31.74 -1.63 2.61
C ASP A 188 -32.73 -0.44 2.52
N ASN A 189 -32.95 0.29 3.62
CA ASN A 189 -33.80 1.48 3.66
C ASN A 189 -33.13 2.74 3.11
N ASP A 190 -31.77 2.80 3.01
CA ASP A 190 -31.05 3.90 2.37
C ASP A 190 -31.02 3.80 0.83
N LEU A 191 -31.50 2.68 0.28
CA LEU A 191 -31.61 2.46 -1.17
C LEU A 191 -32.70 3.31 -1.85
N GLN A 192 -33.58 3.96 -1.09
CA GLN A 192 -34.66 4.80 -1.64
C GLN A 192 -34.24 6.22 -2.00
N ASP A 193 -33.05 6.68 -1.59
CA ASP A 193 -32.55 8.01 -1.94
C ASP A 193 -31.52 7.95 -3.09
N THR A 194 -31.97 7.46 -4.24
CA THR A 194 -31.19 7.42 -5.49
C THR A 194 -31.10 8.80 -6.19
N SER A 195 -31.68 9.84 -5.62
CA SER A 195 -31.85 11.15 -6.26
C SER A 195 -30.71 12.14 -6.01
N LYS A 196 -29.66 11.76 -5.26
CA LYS A 196 -28.55 12.69 -4.99
C LYS A 196 -27.22 12.11 -5.43
N ASP A 197 -26.74 12.62 -6.55
CA ASP A 197 -25.42 12.39 -7.17
C ASP A 197 -24.19 12.68 -6.27
N SER A 198 -24.39 12.93 -4.99
CA SER A 198 -23.35 13.33 -4.03
C SER A 198 -22.61 12.18 -3.32
N TYR A 199 -22.89 10.93 -3.66
CA TYR A 199 -22.36 9.75 -2.94
C TYR A 199 -21.28 8.98 -3.69
N ALA A 200 -20.96 9.37 -4.90
CA ALA A 200 -19.89 8.72 -5.63
C ALA A 200 -18.54 9.04 -4.96
N PRO A 201 -17.81 8.03 -4.44
CA PRO A 201 -16.42 8.24 -4.08
C PRO A 201 -15.68 8.68 -5.33
N ILE A 202 -14.82 9.69 -5.22
CA ILE A 202 -13.94 10.06 -6.32
C ILE A 202 -12.92 8.92 -6.45
N ILE A 203 -13.18 8.03 -7.41
CA ILE A 203 -12.17 7.07 -7.84
C ILE A 203 -11.56 7.64 -9.10
N SER A 204 -10.38 8.23 -8.96
CA SER A 204 -9.59 8.60 -10.12
C SER A 204 -8.72 7.41 -10.53
N ILE A 205 -8.78 7.06 -11.80
CA ILE A 205 -8.06 5.93 -12.39
C ILE A 205 -7.15 6.48 -13.48
N SER A 206 -5.91 6.02 -13.52
CA SER A 206 -4.99 6.32 -14.60
C SER A 206 -4.25 5.06 -15.05
N PRO A 207 -3.95 4.90 -16.35
CA PRO A 207 -3.11 3.82 -16.83
C PRO A 207 -1.70 3.93 -16.23
N ILE A 208 -1.18 2.83 -15.68
CA ILE A 208 0.15 2.82 -15.02
C ILE A 208 1.27 3.05 -16.02
N LEU A 209 1.15 2.57 -17.25
CA LEU A 209 2.21 2.70 -18.25
C LEU A 209 2.57 4.15 -18.60
N CYS A 210 1.65 5.11 -18.39
CA CYS A 210 1.95 6.53 -18.57
C CYS A 210 2.83 7.10 -17.45
N ARG A 211 2.79 6.56 -16.21
CA ARG A 211 3.56 7.07 -15.07
C ARG A 211 4.98 6.48 -14.97
N ILE A 212 5.21 5.28 -15.49
CA ILE A 212 6.50 4.56 -15.36
C ILE A 212 7.53 5.04 -16.39
N ARG A 213 7.12 5.65 -17.52
CA ARG A 213 8.01 6.11 -18.59
C ARG A 213 8.64 7.50 -18.36
N LEU A 214 8.36 8.19 -17.26
CA LEU A 214 8.77 9.58 -17.03
C LEU A 214 9.77 9.78 -15.87
N ASN A 215 10.43 8.70 -15.38
CA ASN A 215 11.55 8.82 -14.43
C ASN A 215 12.79 8.10 -14.98
#